data_ff84f6e8c31f33cb88a8a2a6dca97c07
#
_entry.id   ff84f6e8c31f33cb88a8a2a6dca97c07
#
_cell.length_a   1.000
_cell.length_b   1.000
_cell.length_c   1.000
_cell.angle_alpha   90.00
_cell.angle_beta   90.00
_cell.angle_gamma   90.00
#
_symmetry.space_group_name_H-M   'P 1'
#
loop_
_entity.id
_entity.type
_entity.pdbx_description
1 polymer ?
#
loop_
_entity_poly.entity_id
_entity_poly.type
_entity_poly.pdbx_seq_one_letter_code
_entity_poly.pdbx_strand_id
1 'polypeptide(L)'
;MPQTHTTSKNKTAGAAAGVLIRRTVRGASALRGGRSWRPTPYQVFGFLFFLVMTLAYCAVPLCCDAGQHAAVVERLKANLLHPRHPMADLPGAGSPYYSPYAVAQGVFARLTGLGGWEVVRLAGPLNLLVLLTGIGRLVRVLTPRPWAPVLALGAMTLLWGTERAWWSGYLSLMSMTGNLGYPSAFAIGLTFWAWALTGSRARGEGLVRYVGPSGLPGYAGYAGIGALYGLILLIHPITAAAALLGAVAFVAGWQRGWREGRDAVGVRWGVVVRWGVAAAAAVLVAGVWPYFDVFALAGDRSVDGIHRQLYEHLAGQFWLALLGLPALWLRWRRGPWRDPLVLLFALDCLLVAYGWVSGHYTYGRILGLTLVPLQFALAVELAAPRPWGRARRALGGAAAVGACVGFLTVQGGAVVPGALDPVGLEQPSIWPSYAWAARHIKKGEVVISDGHFAPRSLPGYGPDLAAPIWPDPALDERERKRRLADVRAYLSVTSTRAERTAVARRYHARWLLLTRWKRVPEEAVVVAWSRETGEVLARIG
;
A
#
# COMPACT_ATOMS: atom_id res chain seq x y z
N MET A 1 4.65 -35.19 -86.64
CA MET A 1 6.01 -34.79 -86.08
C MET A 1 5.78 -33.91 -84.89
N PRO A 2 6.09 -34.37 -83.69
CA PRO A 2 5.95 -33.58 -82.49
C PRO A 2 7.32 -32.96 -82.10
N GLN A 3 7.31 -31.71 -81.66
CA GLN A 3 8.48 -31.07 -81.00
C GLN A 3 8.27 -31.03 -79.54
N THR A 4 9.22 -31.61 -78.86
CA THR A 4 9.47 -31.62 -77.45
C THR A 4 9.88 -30.23 -76.93
N HIS A 5 9.28 -29.80 -75.79
CA HIS A 5 9.88 -28.76 -74.94
C HIS A 5 9.98 -29.33 -73.54
N THR A 6 11.20 -29.72 -73.25
CA THR A 6 11.72 -29.90 -71.86
C THR A 6 12.35 -28.60 -71.36
N THR A 7 12.33 -28.49 -70.05
CA THR A 7 13.15 -27.65 -69.13
C THR A 7 12.54 -26.37 -68.63
N SER A 8 12.34 -26.33 -67.34
CA SER A 8 12.85 -25.41 -66.36
C SER A 8 12.08 -25.49 -65.04
N LYS A 9 12.46 -26.42 -64.21
CA LYS A 9 11.93 -26.51 -62.81
C LYS A 9 13.04 -26.78 -61.78
N ASN A 10 14.19 -26.10 -61.87
CA ASN A 10 15.25 -26.32 -60.84
C ASN A 10 16.09 -25.08 -60.44
N LYS A 11 15.53 -23.86 -60.54
CA LYS A 11 16.25 -22.68 -60.07
C LYS A 11 15.64 -21.93 -58.87
N THR A 12 14.48 -22.34 -58.38
CA THR A 12 13.80 -21.65 -57.27
C THR A 12 14.07 -22.22 -55.87
N ALA A 13 14.56 -23.45 -55.79
CA ALA A 13 14.83 -24.08 -54.47
C ALA A 13 16.14 -23.58 -53.80
N GLY A 14 17.15 -23.12 -54.57
CA GLY A 14 18.42 -22.65 -54.01
C GLY A 14 18.38 -21.26 -53.41
N ALA A 15 17.46 -20.39 -53.90
CA ALA A 15 17.36 -19.01 -53.41
C ALA A 15 16.66 -18.90 -52.02
N ALA A 16 15.71 -19.81 -51.75
CA ALA A 16 14.98 -19.82 -50.48
C ALA A 16 15.83 -20.31 -49.30
N ALA A 17 16.71 -21.29 -49.52
CA ALA A 17 17.62 -21.80 -48.50
C ALA A 17 18.70 -20.81 -48.10
N GLY A 18 19.22 -20.03 -49.06
CA GLY A 18 20.24 -18.99 -48.83
C GLY A 18 19.72 -17.79 -48.02
N VAL A 19 18.43 -17.43 -48.13
CA VAL A 19 17.79 -16.36 -47.36
C VAL A 19 17.48 -16.78 -45.94
N LEU A 20 17.09 -18.02 -45.68
CA LEU A 20 16.86 -18.54 -44.34
C LEU A 20 18.18 -18.63 -43.51
N ILE A 21 19.25 -19.12 -44.09
CA ILE A 21 20.56 -19.24 -43.46
C ILE A 21 21.16 -17.84 -43.14
N ARG A 22 20.97 -16.84 -44.03
CA ARG A 22 21.42 -15.48 -43.73
C ARG A 22 20.61 -14.77 -42.64
N ARG A 23 19.34 -15.13 -42.43
CA ARG A 23 18.52 -14.59 -41.32
C ARG A 23 18.88 -15.23 -39.97
N THR A 24 19.22 -16.50 -39.91
CA THR A 24 19.66 -17.19 -38.67
C THR A 24 21.06 -16.76 -38.24
N VAL A 25 21.98 -16.51 -39.16
CA VAL A 25 23.35 -16.05 -38.83
C VAL A 25 23.34 -14.58 -38.39
N ARG A 26 22.48 -13.71 -38.92
CA ARG A 26 22.32 -12.31 -38.42
C ARG A 26 21.67 -12.25 -37.04
N GLY A 27 20.86 -13.26 -36.65
CA GLY A 27 20.30 -13.36 -35.31
C GLY A 27 21.33 -13.79 -34.24
N ALA A 28 22.33 -14.59 -34.61
CA ALA A 28 23.36 -15.10 -33.68
C ALA A 28 24.50 -14.10 -33.42
N SER A 29 24.81 -13.21 -34.36
CA SER A 29 25.83 -12.14 -34.18
C SER A 29 25.33 -10.95 -33.36
N ALA A 30 24.00 -10.77 -33.21
CA ALA A 30 23.41 -9.73 -32.34
C ALA A 30 23.49 -10.06 -30.83
N LEU A 31 23.88 -11.28 -30.47
CA LEU A 31 23.98 -11.73 -29.07
C LEU A 31 25.37 -11.53 -28.44
N ARG A 32 26.38 -11.06 -29.19
CA ARG A 32 27.75 -10.82 -28.70
C ARG A 32 28.18 -9.35 -28.62
N GLY A 33 27.30 -8.41 -28.89
CA GLY A 33 27.53 -7.01 -28.54
C GLY A 33 27.36 -6.87 -27.03
N GLY A 34 28.44 -6.74 -26.27
CA GLY A 34 28.41 -6.39 -24.85
C GLY A 34 27.55 -5.14 -24.68
N ARG A 35 26.29 -5.31 -24.32
CA ARG A 35 25.39 -4.19 -23.99
C ARG A 35 26.01 -3.51 -22.79
N SER A 36 26.71 -2.40 -23.02
CA SER A 36 27.13 -1.53 -21.93
C SER A 36 25.89 -1.22 -21.09
N TRP A 37 25.87 -1.71 -19.86
CA TRP A 37 24.74 -1.52 -18.93
C TRP A 37 24.66 -0.03 -18.60
N ARG A 38 23.77 0.69 -19.30
CA ARG A 38 23.48 2.08 -18.99
C ARG A 38 22.19 2.14 -18.18
N PRO A 39 22.23 2.65 -16.93
CA PRO A 39 21.04 2.75 -16.11
C PRO A 39 20.02 3.67 -16.78
N THR A 40 18.75 3.31 -16.71
CA THR A 40 17.65 4.16 -17.20
C THR A 40 17.48 5.36 -16.28
N PRO A 41 16.91 6.49 -16.75
CA PRO A 41 16.62 7.64 -15.89
C PRO A 41 15.87 7.26 -14.61
N TYR A 42 14.90 6.35 -14.73
CA TYR A 42 14.13 5.90 -13.56
C TYR A 42 14.97 5.07 -12.56
N GLN A 43 15.94 4.30 -13.00
CA GLN A 43 16.82 3.57 -12.07
C GLN A 43 17.68 4.55 -11.26
N VAL A 44 18.18 5.61 -11.89
CA VAL A 44 18.97 6.64 -11.20
C VAL A 44 18.10 7.44 -10.22
N PHE A 45 17.03 8.06 -10.72
CA PHE A 45 16.16 8.90 -9.89
C PHE A 45 15.39 8.10 -8.84
N GLY A 46 14.96 6.88 -9.17
CA GLY A 46 14.30 5.97 -8.22
C GLY A 46 15.23 5.51 -7.10
N PHE A 47 16.52 5.27 -7.41
CA PHE A 47 17.50 4.93 -6.39
C PHE A 47 17.80 6.14 -5.47
N LEU A 48 17.98 7.33 -6.02
CA LEU A 48 18.17 8.54 -5.23
C LEU A 48 16.95 8.82 -4.35
N PHE A 49 15.75 8.68 -4.90
CA PHE A 49 14.50 8.79 -4.14
C PHE A 49 14.41 7.74 -3.02
N PHE A 50 14.78 6.49 -3.32
CA PHE A 50 14.84 5.41 -2.32
C PHE A 50 15.75 5.78 -1.15
N LEU A 51 16.94 6.28 -1.42
CA LEU A 51 17.90 6.70 -0.37
C LEU A 51 17.33 7.85 0.47
N VAL A 52 16.88 8.92 -0.18
CA VAL A 52 16.36 10.11 0.52
C VAL A 52 15.15 9.75 1.37
N MET A 53 14.19 9.02 0.82
CA MET A 53 12.98 8.65 1.56
C MET A 53 13.23 7.61 2.66
N THR A 54 14.21 6.73 2.49
CA THR A 54 14.64 5.82 3.55
C THR A 54 15.25 6.59 4.71
N LEU A 55 16.12 7.55 4.42
CA LEU A 55 16.72 8.41 5.46
C LEU A 55 15.65 9.26 6.16
N ALA A 56 14.74 9.88 5.40
CA ALA A 56 13.63 10.66 5.95
C ALA A 56 12.73 9.83 6.86
N TYR A 57 12.32 8.64 6.40
CA TYR A 57 11.52 7.70 7.19
C TYR A 57 12.24 7.23 8.47
N CYS A 58 13.53 6.95 8.40
CA CYS A 58 14.31 6.54 9.57
C CYS A 58 14.52 7.68 10.59
N ALA A 59 14.50 8.93 10.13
CA ALA A 59 14.66 10.11 10.99
C ALA A 59 13.37 10.48 11.75
N VAL A 60 12.19 10.09 11.22
CA VAL A 60 10.89 10.40 11.83
C VAL A 60 10.45 9.28 12.77
N PRO A 61 10.03 9.57 14.01
CA PRO A 61 9.43 8.58 14.89
C PRO A 61 8.16 8.00 14.27
N LEU A 62 7.98 6.69 14.37
CA LEU A 62 6.77 6.02 13.89
C LEU A 62 5.56 6.47 14.72
N CYS A 63 4.47 6.84 14.03
CA CYS A 63 3.28 7.42 14.63
C CYS A 63 2.04 6.52 14.58
N CYS A 64 0.97 7.06 15.09
CA CYS A 64 -0.40 6.60 14.86
C CYS A 64 -0.65 5.18 15.38
N ASP A 65 -0.94 4.21 14.53
CA ASP A 65 -1.14 2.80 14.88
C ASP A 65 0.09 1.90 14.61
N ALA A 66 1.27 2.49 14.38
CA ALA A 66 2.51 1.74 14.23
C ALA A 66 2.83 0.85 15.44
N GLY A 67 2.49 1.30 16.65
CA GLY A 67 2.64 0.50 17.86
C GLY A 67 1.75 -0.74 17.88
N GLN A 68 0.57 -0.71 17.24
CA GLN A 68 -0.26 -1.89 17.08
C GLN A 68 0.37 -2.88 16.09
N HIS A 69 0.93 -2.40 14.98
CA HIS A 69 1.67 -3.28 14.06
C HIS A 69 2.91 -3.88 14.71
N ALA A 70 3.63 -3.13 15.51
CA ALA A 70 4.74 -3.63 16.30
C ALA A 70 4.28 -4.67 17.34
N ALA A 71 3.12 -4.46 17.98
CA ALA A 71 2.53 -5.43 18.91
C ALA A 71 2.14 -6.74 18.21
N VAL A 72 1.57 -6.67 17.01
CA VAL A 72 1.28 -7.85 16.18
C VAL A 72 2.55 -8.68 15.95
N VAL A 73 3.67 -8.03 15.61
CA VAL A 73 4.95 -8.70 15.43
C VAL A 73 5.43 -9.35 16.74
N GLU A 74 5.32 -8.67 17.88
CA GLU A 74 5.68 -9.22 19.20
C GLU A 74 4.83 -10.46 19.56
N ARG A 75 3.51 -10.44 19.28
CA ARG A 75 2.63 -11.59 19.51
C ARG A 75 2.97 -12.79 18.63
N LEU A 76 3.23 -12.55 17.34
CA LEU A 76 3.65 -13.58 16.40
C LEU A 76 5.05 -14.11 16.71
N LYS A 77 5.98 -13.27 17.16
CA LYS A 77 7.30 -13.68 17.64
C LYS A 77 7.18 -14.66 18.82
N ALA A 78 6.26 -14.40 19.74
CA ALA A 78 6.02 -15.25 20.91
C ALA A 78 5.33 -16.57 20.52
N ASN A 79 4.27 -16.51 19.71
CA ASN A 79 3.54 -17.69 19.24
C ASN A 79 3.00 -17.45 17.83
N LEU A 80 3.57 -18.16 16.83
CA LEU A 80 3.15 -18.04 15.44
C LEU A 80 1.80 -18.66 15.16
N LEU A 81 1.45 -19.78 15.80
CA LEU A 81 0.24 -20.52 15.47
C LEU A 81 -1.00 -19.97 16.18
N HIS A 82 -0.84 -19.57 17.43
CA HIS A 82 -1.91 -19.09 18.30
C HIS A 82 -1.50 -17.78 18.97
N PRO A 83 -1.34 -16.68 18.19
CA PRO A 83 -0.97 -15.39 18.77
C PRO A 83 -2.11 -14.85 19.63
N ARG A 84 -1.76 -14.12 20.70
CA ARG A 84 -2.72 -13.40 21.53
C ARG A 84 -3.24 -12.16 20.80
N HIS A 85 -4.32 -11.56 21.30
CA HIS A 85 -4.81 -10.28 20.77
C HIS A 85 -3.68 -9.22 20.70
N PRO A 86 -3.58 -8.42 19.62
CA PRO A 86 -2.48 -7.48 19.45
C PRO A 86 -2.26 -6.53 20.63
N MET A 87 -3.33 -6.08 21.29
CA MET A 87 -3.26 -5.02 22.29
C MET A 87 -3.71 -5.44 23.70
N ALA A 88 -4.29 -6.62 23.90
CA ALA A 88 -4.88 -7.01 25.17
C ALA A 88 -4.56 -8.45 25.55
N ASP A 89 -4.70 -8.76 26.83
CA ASP A 89 -4.60 -10.13 27.37
C ASP A 89 -5.86 -10.96 27.03
N LEU A 90 -5.98 -11.31 25.74
CA LEU A 90 -7.10 -12.04 25.16
C LEU A 90 -6.61 -12.96 24.03
N PRO A 91 -7.39 -13.97 23.62
CA PRO A 91 -7.15 -14.71 22.40
C PRO A 91 -7.13 -13.79 21.17
N GLY A 92 -6.29 -14.07 20.19
CA GLY A 92 -6.12 -13.26 18.98
C GLY A 92 -6.75 -13.87 17.73
N ALA A 93 -7.41 -15.03 17.84
CA ALA A 93 -8.07 -15.65 16.70
C ALA A 93 -9.16 -14.74 16.12
N GLY A 94 -9.17 -14.58 14.80
CA GLY A 94 -10.10 -13.69 14.10
C GLY A 94 -9.57 -12.26 13.87
N SER A 95 -8.41 -11.88 14.44
CA SER A 95 -7.84 -10.55 14.20
C SER A 95 -7.27 -10.40 12.80
N PRO A 96 -7.74 -9.41 11.99
CA PRO A 96 -7.26 -9.18 10.63
C PRO A 96 -5.83 -8.61 10.60
N TYR A 97 -5.27 -8.24 11.73
CA TYR A 97 -3.88 -7.81 11.83
C TYR A 97 -2.89 -8.96 11.61
N TYR A 98 -3.32 -10.23 11.76
CA TYR A 98 -2.48 -11.40 11.48
C TYR A 98 -2.48 -11.77 10.00
N SER A 99 -2.20 -10.79 9.15
CA SER A 99 -2.07 -10.94 7.71
C SER A 99 -0.81 -11.73 7.31
N PRO A 100 -0.71 -12.25 6.07
CA PRO A 100 0.51 -12.92 5.58
C PRO A 100 1.77 -12.06 5.71
N TYR A 101 1.64 -10.75 5.51
CA TYR A 101 2.73 -9.79 5.68
C TYR A 101 3.18 -9.71 7.15
N ALA A 102 2.24 -9.63 8.08
CA ALA A 102 2.56 -9.60 9.51
C ALA A 102 3.17 -10.92 9.99
N VAL A 103 2.66 -12.06 9.49
CA VAL A 103 3.24 -13.39 9.80
C VAL A 103 4.69 -13.47 9.31
N ALA A 104 4.99 -13.00 8.10
CA ALA A 104 6.37 -12.93 7.61
C ALA A 104 7.27 -12.07 8.51
N GLN A 105 6.76 -10.92 8.99
CA GLN A 105 7.47 -10.07 9.96
C GLN A 105 7.67 -10.78 11.31
N GLY A 106 6.66 -11.51 11.80
CA GLY A 106 6.76 -12.31 13.03
C GLY A 106 7.80 -13.42 12.93
N VAL A 107 7.83 -14.12 11.79
CA VAL A 107 8.87 -15.13 11.50
C VAL A 107 10.26 -14.50 11.49
N PHE A 108 10.40 -13.36 10.79
CA PHE A 108 11.67 -12.62 10.75
C PHE A 108 12.11 -12.17 12.16
N ALA A 109 11.20 -11.61 12.96
CA ALA A 109 11.45 -11.22 14.35
C ALA A 109 11.90 -12.41 15.21
N ARG A 110 11.29 -13.59 15.02
CA ARG A 110 11.64 -14.82 15.74
C ARG A 110 13.03 -15.32 15.38
N LEU A 111 13.39 -15.28 14.11
CA LEU A 111 14.69 -15.73 13.60
C LEU A 111 15.84 -14.80 13.99
N THR A 112 15.60 -13.48 14.00
CA THR A 112 16.63 -12.47 14.25
C THR A 112 16.72 -12.03 15.71
N GLY A 113 15.68 -12.28 16.51
CA GLY A 113 15.57 -11.75 17.88
C GLY A 113 15.11 -10.29 17.97
N LEU A 114 14.95 -9.57 16.83
CA LEU A 114 14.55 -8.17 16.80
C LEU A 114 13.17 -7.96 17.44
N GLY A 115 12.97 -6.78 18.01
CA GLY A 115 11.69 -6.35 18.56
C GLY A 115 10.70 -5.87 17.48
N GLY A 116 9.41 -5.78 17.85
CA GLY A 116 8.36 -5.38 16.92
C GLY A 116 8.59 -4.01 16.28
N TRP A 117 9.04 -3.04 17.06
CA TRP A 117 9.35 -1.69 16.55
C TRP A 117 10.49 -1.69 15.53
N GLU A 118 11.53 -2.48 15.77
CA GLU A 118 12.68 -2.60 14.87
C GLU A 118 12.26 -3.23 13.55
N VAL A 119 11.44 -4.30 13.60
CA VAL A 119 10.95 -4.99 12.41
C VAL A 119 10.04 -4.08 11.57
N VAL A 120 9.11 -3.35 12.19
CA VAL A 120 8.24 -2.40 11.47
C VAL A 120 9.08 -1.28 10.84
N ARG A 121 10.12 -0.81 11.53
CA ARG A 121 11.04 0.19 10.97
C ARG A 121 11.81 -0.35 9.77
N LEU A 122 12.33 -1.56 9.84
CA LEU A 122 13.04 -2.22 8.72
C LEU A 122 12.12 -2.54 7.54
N ALA A 123 10.84 -2.73 7.79
CA ALA A 123 9.86 -2.97 6.73
C ALA A 123 9.64 -1.76 5.81
N GLY A 124 9.83 -0.53 6.29
CA GLY A 124 9.64 0.68 5.50
C GLY A 124 10.46 0.74 4.21
N PRO A 125 11.79 0.59 4.25
CA PRO A 125 12.62 0.51 3.05
C PRO A 125 12.23 -0.63 2.09
N LEU A 126 11.86 -1.79 2.62
CA LEU A 126 11.39 -2.91 1.79
C LEU A 126 10.08 -2.54 1.06
N ASN A 127 9.12 -1.96 1.77
CA ASN A 127 7.85 -1.51 1.19
C ASN A 127 8.09 -0.44 0.11
N LEU A 128 9.00 0.50 0.37
CA LEU A 128 9.39 1.51 -0.61
C LEU A 128 10.01 0.88 -1.86
N LEU A 129 10.87 -0.11 -1.72
CA LEU A 129 11.47 -0.83 -2.85
C LEU A 129 10.39 -1.53 -3.70
N VAL A 130 9.44 -2.21 -3.07
CA VAL A 130 8.31 -2.86 -3.75
C VAL A 130 7.44 -1.82 -4.46
N LEU A 131 7.16 -0.69 -3.82
CA LEU A 131 6.42 0.42 -4.40
C LEU A 131 7.13 0.99 -5.65
N LEU A 132 8.40 1.37 -5.55
CA LEU A 132 9.16 1.96 -6.66
C LEU A 132 9.28 0.99 -7.84
N THR A 133 9.57 -0.28 -7.58
CA THR A 133 9.65 -1.28 -8.64
C THR A 133 8.29 -1.51 -9.31
N GLY A 134 7.20 -1.49 -8.54
CA GLY A 134 5.81 -1.57 -9.02
C GLY A 134 5.43 -0.39 -9.91
N ILE A 135 5.70 0.85 -9.47
CA ILE A 135 5.49 2.07 -10.26
C ILE A 135 6.26 2.00 -11.57
N GLY A 136 7.55 1.69 -11.50
CA GLY A 136 8.39 1.58 -12.70
C GLY A 136 7.87 0.54 -13.69
N ARG A 137 7.36 -0.59 -13.19
CA ARG A 137 6.77 -1.64 -14.02
C ARG A 137 5.44 -1.20 -14.64
N LEU A 138 4.53 -0.63 -13.84
CA LEU A 138 3.23 -0.19 -14.33
C LEU A 138 3.36 0.91 -15.40
N VAL A 139 4.20 1.93 -15.15
CA VAL A 139 4.35 3.02 -16.12
C VAL A 139 4.96 2.54 -17.43
N ARG A 140 5.87 1.56 -17.41
CA ARG A 140 6.41 0.94 -18.63
C ARG A 140 5.34 0.16 -19.41
N VAL A 141 4.34 -0.38 -18.75
CA VAL A 141 3.18 -0.98 -19.41
C VAL A 141 2.29 0.10 -20.04
N LEU A 142 2.18 1.28 -19.43
CA LEU A 142 1.41 2.40 -19.99
C LEU A 142 2.10 3.03 -21.19
N THR A 143 3.44 3.15 -21.17
CA THR A 143 4.23 3.81 -22.23
C THR A 143 5.69 3.32 -22.23
N PRO A 144 6.33 3.20 -23.42
CA PRO A 144 7.75 2.86 -23.52
C PRO A 144 8.70 4.04 -23.21
N ARG A 145 8.18 5.24 -22.94
CA ARG A 145 8.99 6.46 -22.78
C ARG A 145 9.84 6.42 -21.51
N PRO A 146 11.17 6.60 -21.59
CA PRO A 146 12.08 6.34 -20.47
C PRO A 146 11.91 7.33 -19.29
N TRP A 147 11.44 8.56 -19.55
CA TRP A 147 11.19 9.58 -18.52
C TRP A 147 9.83 9.50 -17.86
N ALA A 148 8.87 8.77 -18.44
CA ALA A 148 7.52 8.68 -17.88
C ALA A 148 7.49 8.15 -16.43
N PRO A 149 8.26 7.11 -16.04
CA PRO A 149 8.25 6.66 -14.65
C PRO A 149 8.83 7.68 -13.66
N VAL A 150 9.80 8.52 -14.09
CA VAL A 150 10.35 9.60 -13.25
C VAL A 150 9.29 10.66 -13.01
N LEU A 151 8.62 11.10 -14.09
CA LEU A 151 7.55 12.10 -14.01
C LEU A 151 6.34 11.58 -13.22
N ALA A 152 6.03 10.28 -13.35
CA ALA A 152 4.96 9.64 -12.55
C ALA A 152 5.28 9.62 -11.06
N LEU A 153 6.51 9.29 -10.70
CA LEU A 153 6.98 9.34 -9.31
C LEU A 153 6.90 10.77 -8.76
N GLY A 154 7.42 11.77 -9.50
CA GLY A 154 7.35 13.17 -9.09
C GLY A 154 5.91 13.68 -8.95
N ALA A 155 5.04 13.41 -9.93
CA ALA A 155 3.64 13.81 -9.87
C ALA A 155 2.91 13.15 -8.70
N MET A 156 3.12 11.84 -8.49
CA MET A 156 2.51 11.07 -7.41
C MET A 156 2.91 11.57 -6.01
N THR A 157 4.13 12.05 -5.85
CA THR A 157 4.63 12.45 -4.54
C THR A 157 4.43 13.94 -4.23
N LEU A 158 4.37 14.81 -5.25
CA LEU A 158 4.34 16.27 -5.08
C LEU A 158 2.97 16.90 -5.40
N LEU A 159 2.20 16.33 -6.33
CA LEU A 159 0.93 16.91 -6.77
C LEU A 159 -0.23 16.34 -5.94
N TRP A 160 -0.39 16.84 -4.72
CA TRP A 160 -1.49 16.58 -3.82
C TRP A 160 -2.33 17.83 -3.64
N GLY A 161 -2.01 18.64 -2.67
CA GLY A 161 -2.64 19.93 -2.37
C GLY A 161 -1.72 20.79 -1.51
N THR A 162 -2.28 21.80 -0.90
CA THR A 162 -1.61 22.76 -0.01
C THR A 162 -1.97 22.57 1.46
N GLU A 163 -2.83 21.58 1.76
CA GLU A 163 -3.14 21.12 3.09
C GLU A 163 -2.61 19.69 3.28
N ARG A 164 -2.26 19.37 4.52
CA ARG A 164 -1.65 18.10 4.87
C ARG A 164 -2.64 16.94 4.77
N ALA A 165 -2.36 16.00 3.88
CA ALA A 165 -3.05 14.71 3.77
C ALA A 165 -2.18 13.63 4.45
N TRP A 166 -2.55 13.21 5.67
CA TRP A 166 -1.76 12.28 6.49
C TRP A 166 -2.57 11.04 6.84
N TRP A 167 -2.47 10.03 5.98
CA TRP A 167 -3.11 8.73 6.20
C TRP A 167 -2.22 7.58 5.72
N SER A 168 -2.31 6.42 6.37
CA SER A 168 -1.61 5.23 5.88
C SER A 168 -2.16 4.84 4.51
N GLY A 169 -1.25 4.62 3.56
CA GLY A 169 -1.60 4.36 2.16
C GLY A 169 -1.64 5.59 1.26
N TYR A 170 -1.47 6.81 1.79
CA TYR A 170 -1.26 7.99 0.95
C TYR A 170 0.20 8.06 0.48
N LEU A 171 0.39 8.51 -0.77
CA LEU A 171 1.65 8.42 -1.51
C LEU A 171 2.39 9.76 -1.63
N SER A 172 1.98 10.78 -0.87
CA SER A 172 2.70 12.05 -0.76
C SER A 172 4.02 11.86 0.02
N LEU A 173 5.02 12.70 -0.20
CA LEU A 173 6.28 12.63 0.55
C LEU A 173 6.02 12.70 2.05
N MET A 174 5.22 13.66 2.48
CA MET A 174 4.87 13.87 3.89
C MET A 174 4.23 12.63 4.50
N SER A 175 3.23 12.03 3.86
CA SER A 175 2.56 10.84 4.38
C SER A 175 3.47 9.61 4.42
N MET A 176 4.35 9.44 3.44
CA MET A 176 5.29 8.32 3.40
C MET A 176 6.28 8.33 4.57
N THR A 177 6.74 9.50 5.05
CA THR A 177 7.69 9.55 6.18
C THR A 177 7.18 8.87 7.44
N GLY A 178 5.87 8.88 7.70
CA GLY A 178 5.30 8.22 8.88
C GLY A 178 4.72 6.83 8.61
N ASN A 179 4.42 6.50 7.34
CA ASN A 179 3.55 5.37 7.01
C ASN A 179 4.20 4.27 6.16
N LEU A 180 5.46 4.39 5.75
CA LEU A 180 6.12 3.38 4.90
C LEU A 180 6.18 1.99 5.54
N GLY A 181 6.29 1.88 6.86
CA GLY A 181 6.33 0.60 7.58
C GLY A 181 4.99 -0.15 7.65
N TYR A 182 3.89 0.45 7.22
CA TYR A 182 2.55 -0.10 7.35
C TYR A 182 2.24 -1.18 6.29
N PRO A 183 1.36 -2.14 6.62
CA PRO A 183 0.87 -3.13 5.67
C PRO A 183 0.22 -2.52 4.43
N SER A 184 -0.46 -1.37 4.58
CA SER A 184 -1.06 -0.64 3.46
C SER A 184 -0.04 -0.18 2.42
N ALA A 185 1.15 0.28 2.82
CA ALA A 185 2.21 0.68 1.91
C ALA A 185 2.74 -0.51 1.09
N PHE A 186 2.89 -1.68 1.73
CA PHE A 186 3.25 -2.92 1.05
C PHE A 186 2.17 -3.36 0.07
N ALA A 187 0.90 -3.38 0.50
CA ALA A 187 -0.25 -3.74 -0.34
C ALA A 187 -0.38 -2.84 -1.57
N ILE A 188 -0.13 -1.52 -1.44
CA ILE A 188 -0.11 -0.58 -2.55
C ILE A 188 1.04 -0.88 -3.52
N GLY A 189 2.23 -1.16 -3.01
CA GLY A 189 3.36 -1.59 -3.84
C GLY A 189 3.01 -2.83 -4.68
N LEU A 190 2.39 -3.83 -4.05
CA LEU A 190 1.87 -5.02 -4.73
C LEU A 190 0.75 -4.70 -5.73
N THR A 191 -0.10 -3.70 -5.43
CA THR A 191 -1.17 -3.26 -6.34
C THR A 191 -0.60 -2.72 -7.65
N PHE A 192 0.45 -1.91 -7.64
CA PHE A 192 1.11 -1.47 -8.86
C PHE A 192 1.69 -2.63 -9.68
N TRP A 193 2.27 -3.62 -9.01
CA TRP A 193 2.71 -4.86 -9.66
C TRP A 193 1.53 -5.65 -10.25
N ALA A 194 0.44 -5.83 -9.50
CA ALA A 194 -0.76 -6.53 -9.95
C ALA A 194 -1.37 -5.85 -11.18
N TRP A 195 -1.50 -4.52 -11.19
CA TRP A 195 -1.99 -3.76 -12.34
C TRP A 195 -1.05 -3.89 -13.56
N ALA A 196 0.26 -3.84 -13.35
CA ALA A 196 1.24 -4.02 -14.42
C ALA A 196 1.13 -5.43 -15.06
N LEU A 197 1.02 -6.47 -14.24
CA LEU A 197 0.87 -7.85 -14.70
C LEU A 197 -0.47 -8.06 -15.41
N THR A 198 -1.56 -7.54 -14.84
CA THR A 198 -2.90 -7.58 -15.43
C THR A 198 -2.92 -6.87 -16.78
N GLY A 199 -2.39 -5.64 -16.85
CA GLY A 199 -2.33 -4.87 -18.09
C GLY A 199 -1.49 -5.54 -19.19
N SER A 200 -0.33 -6.10 -18.83
CA SER A 200 0.51 -6.86 -19.79
C SER A 200 -0.23 -8.08 -20.34
N ARG A 201 -0.95 -8.80 -19.48
CA ARG A 201 -1.74 -9.98 -19.89
C ARG A 201 -2.95 -9.60 -20.75
N ALA A 202 -3.67 -8.55 -20.39
CA ALA A 202 -4.81 -8.05 -21.16
C ALA A 202 -4.41 -7.61 -22.58
N ARG A 203 -3.20 -7.04 -22.74
CA ARG A 203 -2.63 -6.70 -24.05
C ARG A 203 -2.13 -7.90 -24.87
N GLY A 204 -2.02 -9.06 -24.28
CA GLY A 204 -1.42 -10.24 -24.93
C GLY A 204 0.12 -10.21 -24.98
N GLU A 205 0.76 -9.32 -24.25
CA GLU A 205 2.23 -9.18 -24.19
C GLU A 205 2.90 -10.30 -23.38
N GLY A 206 2.51 -11.47 -23.47
CA GLY A 206 3.09 -12.60 -22.73
C GLY A 206 2.68 -13.96 -23.30
N LEU A 207 1.74 -13.96 -24.25
CA LEU A 207 1.23 -15.20 -24.85
C LEU A 207 2.28 -15.92 -25.74
N VAL A 208 3.21 -15.18 -26.33
CA VAL A 208 4.22 -15.75 -27.25
C VAL A 208 5.38 -16.44 -26.52
N ARG A 209 5.61 -16.14 -25.23
CA ARG A 209 6.75 -16.68 -24.47
C ARG A 209 6.41 -17.86 -23.52
N TYR A 210 5.13 -18.17 -23.32
CA TYR A 210 4.68 -19.21 -22.38
C TYR A 210 3.70 -20.21 -23.01
N VAL A 211 3.92 -20.57 -24.27
CA VAL A 211 3.48 -21.87 -24.73
C VAL A 211 4.55 -22.83 -24.23
N GLY A 212 4.31 -23.47 -23.08
CA GLY A 212 5.16 -24.54 -22.60
C GLY A 212 5.18 -25.67 -23.63
N PRO A 213 6.11 -26.64 -23.53
CA PRO A 213 6.23 -27.77 -24.46
C PRO A 213 4.94 -28.57 -24.66
N SER A 214 3.97 -28.40 -23.75
CA SER A 214 2.66 -29.07 -23.76
C SER A 214 1.56 -28.32 -24.53
N GLY A 215 1.82 -27.15 -25.13
CA GLY A 215 0.82 -26.36 -25.85
C GLY A 215 -0.34 -25.81 -25.00
N LEU A 216 -0.33 -26.04 -23.67
CA LEU A 216 -1.39 -25.58 -22.77
C LEU A 216 -1.31 -24.07 -22.56
N PRO A 217 -2.46 -23.36 -22.60
CA PRO A 217 -2.50 -21.95 -22.23
C PRO A 217 -1.92 -21.78 -20.83
N GLY A 218 -1.06 -20.74 -20.65
CA GLY A 218 -0.34 -20.52 -19.39
C GLY A 218 -1.25 -20.09 -18.23
N TYR A 219 -2.17 -20.96 -17.79
CA TYR A 219 -3.08 -20.74 -16.64
C TYR A 219 -2.32 -20.42 -15.35
N ALA A 220 -1.13 -20.98 -15.16
CA ALA A 220 -0.26 -20.71 -14.01
C ALA A 220 0.02 -19.20 -13.83
N GLY A 221 0.19 -18.48 -14.95
CA GLY A 221 0.39 -17.02 -14.87
C GLY A 221 -0.85 -16.24 -14.43
N TYR A 222 -2.05 -16.70 -14.77
CA TYR A 222 -3.31 -16.12 -14.30
C TYR A 222 -3.58 -16.50 -12.84
N ALA A 223 -3.31 -17.73 -12.45
CA ALA A 223 -3.37 -18.16 -11.05
C ALA A 223 -2.41 -17.35 -10.18
N GLY A 224 -1.18 -17.09 -10.65
CA GLY A 224 -0.22 -16.24 -9.92
C GLY A 224 -0.70 -14.79 -9.76
N ILE A 225 -1.35 -14.21 -10.78
CA ILE A 225 -1.97 -12.88 -10.68
C ILE A 225 -3.11 -12.92 -9.66
N GLY A 226 -3.96 -13.96 -9.71
CA GLY A 226 -5.04 -14.15 -8.74
C GLY A 226 -4.53 -14.29 -7.31
N ALA A 227 -3.51 -15.13 -7.10
CA ALA A 227 -2.86 -15.28 -5.80
C ALA A 227 -2.32 -13.94 -5.26
N LEU A 228 -1.75 -13.09 -6.13
CA LEU A 228 -1.30 -11.76 -5.76
C LEU A 228 -2.47 -10.86 -5.30
N TYR A 229 -3.63 -10.89 -5.98
CA TYR A 229 -4.83 -10.16 -5.52
C TYR A 229 -5.37 -10.72 -4.20
N GLY A 230 -5.40 -12.04 -4.02
CA GLY A 230 -5.76 -12.68 -2.75
C GLY A 230 -4.82 -12.26 -1.60
N LEU A 231 -3.53 -12.19 -1.88
CA LEU A 231 -2.52 -11.70 -0.92
C LEU A 231 -2.76 -10.22 -0.56
N ILE A 232 -3.03 -9.35 -1.53
CA ILE A 232 -3.36 -7.93 -1.28
C ILE A 232 -4.62 -7.84 -0.41
N LEU A 233 -5.64 -8.67 -0.68
CA LEU A 233 -6.88 -8.71 0.10
C LEU A 233 -6.63 -9.08 1.56
N LEU A 234 -5.82 -10.09 1.82
CA LEU A 234 -5.45 -10.50 3.17
C LEU A 234 -4.58 -9.48 3.91
N ILE A 235 -3.72 -8.74 3.19
CA ILE A 235 -2.83 -7.76 3.81
C ILE A 235 -3.58 -6.47 4.14
N HIS A 236 -4.42 -5.98 3.22
CA HIS A 236 -5.15 -4.72 3.40
C HIS A 236 -6.43 -4.68 2.55
N PRO A 237 -7.57 -5.10 3.09
CA PRO A 237 -8.84 -5.26 2.33
C PRO A 237 -9.28 -4.01 1.58
N ILE A 238 -9.08 -2.83 2.17
CA ILE A 238 -9.48 -1.57 1.53
C ILE A 238 -8.59 -1.26 0.30
N THR A 239 -7.29 -1.50 0.37
CA THR A 239 -6.40 -1.39 -0.79
C THR A 239 -6.78 -2.41 -1.86
N ALA A 240 -7.22 -3.61 -1.47
CA ALA A 240 -7.68 -4.62 -2.41
C ALA A 240 -8.92 -4.17 -3.20
N ALA A 241 -9.81 -3.38 -2.61
CA ALA A 241 -10.95 -2.81 -3.34
C ALA A 241 -10.47 -1.97 -4.54
N ALA A 242 -9.57 -1.01 -4.33
CA ALA A 242 -8.97 -0.23 -5.44
C ALA A 242 -8.15 -1.11 -6.39
N ALA A 243 -7.41 -2.10 -5.87
CA ALA A 243 -6.65 -3.04 -6.69
C ALA A 243 -7.56 -3.81 -7.67
N LEU A 244 -8.71 -4.28 -7.19
CA LEU A 244 -9.70 -4.99 -8.01
C LEU A 244 -10.38 -4.08 -9.03
N LEU A 245 -10.72 -2.83 -8.65
CA LEU A 245 -11.23 -1.83 -9.60
C LEU A 245 -10.22 -1.59 -10.72
N GLY A 246 -8.93 -1.48 -10.41
CA GLY A 246 -7.88 -1.39 -11.41
C GLY A 246 -7.76 -2.65 -12.28
N ALA A 247 -7.91 -3.85 -11.70
CA ALA A 247 -7.95 -5.08 -12.50
C ALA A 247 -9.08 -5.03 -13.53
N VAL A 248 -10.29 -4.67 -13.10
CA VAL A 248 -11.45 -4.48 -13.97
C VAL A 248 -11.14 -3.43 -15.05
N ALA A 249 -10.59 -2.29 -14.67
CA ALA A 249 -10.26 -1.21 -15.62
C ALA A 249 -9.24 -1.65 -16.68
N PHE A 250 -8.17 -2.36 -16.29
CA PHE A 250 -7.16 -2.87 -17.24
C PHE A 250 -7.70 -3.96 -18.14
N VAL A 251 -8.51 -4.87 -17.60
CA VAL A 251 -9.13 -5.93 -18.40
C VAL A 251 -10.17 -5.34 -19.36
N ALA A 252 -11.10 -4.54 -18.87
CA ALA A 252 -12.13 -3.92 -19.71
C ALA A 252 -11.52 -3.00 -20.78
N GLY A 253 -10.50 -2.23 -20.42
CA GLY A 253 -9.84 -1.30 -21.34
C GLY A 253 -9.00 -1.99 -22.42
N TRP A 254 -8.23 -3.03 -22.08
CA TRP A 254 -7.17 -3.55 -22.94
C TRP A 254 -7.33 -4.99 -23.40
N GLN A 255 -8.29 -5.75 -22.90
CA GLN A 255 -8.41 -7.16 -23.28
C GLN A 255 -8.67 -7.31 -24.78
N ARG A 256 -7.71 -7.89 -25.48
CA ARG A 256 -7.87 -8.34 -26.86
C ARG A 256 -8.81 -9.54 -26.92
N GLY A 257 -9.56 -9.68 -27.99
CA GLY A 257 -10.51 -10.78 -28.19
C GLY A 257 -11.94 -10.50 -27.71
N TRP A 258 -12.21 -9.45 -26.94
CA TRP A 258 -13.60 -9.04 -26.64
C TRP A 258 -14.26 -8.28 -27.80
N ARG A 259 -13.46 -7.86 -28.78
CA ARG A 259 -13.81 -6.90 -29.83
C ARG A 259 -13.71 -7.46 -31.25
N GLU A 260 -13.13 -8.64 -31.42
CA GLU A 260 -13.02 -9.30 -32.69
C GLU A 260 -14.33 -10.05 -32.97
N GLY A 261 -14.87 -9.92 -34.19
CA GLY A 261 -16.23 -10.16 -34.66
C GLY A 261 -16.95 -11.47 -34.29
N ARG A 262 -18.06 -11.74 -34.95
CA ARG A 262 -19.04 -12.80 -34.60
C ARG A 262 -18.48 -14.22 -34.53
N ASP A 263 -17.32 -14.51 -35.13
CA ASP A 263 -16.68 -15.82 -35.15
C ASP A 263 -15.81 -16.13 -33.90
N ALA A 264 -15.85 -15.27 -32.90
CA ALA A 264 -14.92 -15.25 -31.76
C ALA A 264 -15.50 -15.85 -30.47
N VAL A 265 -16.57 -16.66 -30.50
CA VAL A 265 -17.17 -17.23 -29.26
C VAL A 265 -16.14 -18.06 -28.49
N GLY A 266 -15.35 -18.90 -29.15
CA GLY A 266 -14.29 -19.69 -28.52
C GLY A 266 -13.19 -18.86 -27.92
N VAL A 267 -12.80 -17.73 -28.56
CA VAL A 267 -11.79 -16.79 -28.04
C VAL A 267 -12.30 -16.08 -26.78
N ARG A 268 -13.59 -15.69 -26.77
CA ARG A 268 -14.22 -15.07 -25.60
C ARG A 268 -14.26 -16.00 -24.40
N TRP A 269 -14.65 -17.26 -24.60
CA TRP A 269 -14.63 -18.28 -23.54
C TRP A 269 -13.22 -18.50 -22.98
N GLY A 270 -12.21 -18.59 -23.82
CA GLY A 270 -10.82 -18.71 -23.36
C GLY A 270 -10.36 -17.53 -22.49
N VAL A 271 -10.83 -16.30 -22.78
CA VAL A 271 -10.56 -15.13 -21.95
C VAL A 271 -11.28 -15.24 -20.61
N VAL A 272 -12.57 -15.54 -20.61
CA VAL A 272 -13.38 -15.70 -19.39
C VAL A 272 -12.78 -16.77 -18.47
N VAL A 273 -12.42 -17.94 -19.01
CA VAL A 273 -11.81 -19.02 -18.22
C VAL A 273 -10.49 -18.58 -17.59
N ARG A 274 -9.62 -17.89 -18.33
CA ARG A 274 -8.33 -17.43 -17.79
C ARG A 274 -8.49 -16.44 -16.63
N TRP A 275 -9.36 -15.43 -16.78
CA TRP A 275 -9.64 -14.50 -15.69
C TRP A 275 -10.45 -15.15 -14.57
N GLY A 276 -11.28 -16.15 -14.89
CA GLY A 276 -11.94 -17.02 -13.90
C GLY A 276 -10.94 -17.79 -13.03
N VAL A 277 -9.85 -18.32 -13.64
CA VAL A 277 -8.74 -18.94 -12.89
C VAL A 277 -8.07 -17.93 -11.96
N ALA A 278 -7.86 -16.68 -12.41
CA ALA A 278 -7.31 -15.65 -11.55
C ALA A 278 -8.25 -15.33 -10.38
N ALA A 279 -9.55 -15.18 -10.64
CA ALA A 279 -10.54 -14.93 -9.58
C ALA A 279 -10.61 -16.10 -8.57
N ALA A 280 -10.66 -17.34 -9.07
CA ALA A 280 -10.69 -18.53 -8.21
C ALA A 280 -9.43 -18.64 -7.34
N ALA A 281 -8.25 -18.36 -7.90
CA ALA A 281 -7.00 -18.35 -7.14
C ALA A 281 -6.98 -17.26 -6.06
N ALA A 282 -7.53 -16.07 -6.34
CA ALA A 282 -7.64 -15.00 -5.35
C ALA A 282 -8.54 -15.41 -4.18
N VAL A 283 -9.73 -15.95 -4.49
CA VAL A 283 -10.69 -16.44 -3.48
C VAL A 283 -10.09 -17.61 -2.67
N LEU A 284 -9.41 -18.54 -3.33
CA LEU A 284 -8.77 -19.66 -2.65
C LEU A 284 -7.70 -19.18 -1.66
N VAL A 285 -6.78 -18.31 -2.09
CA VAL A 285 -5.73 -17.75 -1.21
C VAL A 285 -6.34 -17.01 -0.03
N ALA A 286 -7.41 -16.24 -0.26
CA ALA A 286 -8.09 -15.50 0.79
C ALA A 286 -8.85 -16.43 1.76
N GLY A 287 -9.53 -17.46 1.23
CA GLY A 287 -10.40 -18.35 2.01
C GLY A 287 -9.68 -19.41 2.83
N VAL A 288 -8.44 -19.77 2.45
CA VAL A 288 -7.66 -20.77 3.22
C VAL A 288 -6.78 -20.14 4.31
N TRP A 289 -6.83 -18.81 4.50
CA TRP A 289 -6.00 -18.14 5.49
C TRP A 289 -6.42 -18.50 6.92
N PRO A 290 -5.54 -19.04 7.76
CA PRO A 290 -5.96 -19.70 9.01
C PRO A 290 -6.24 -18.74 10.18
N TYR A 291 -5.82 -17.46 10.10
CA TYR A 291 -5.87 -16.55 11.26
C TYR A 291 -7.20 -15.79 11.36
N PHE A 292 -7.81 -15.47 10.22
CA PHE A 292 -9.09 -14.74 10.17
C PHE A 292 -9.81 -14.97 8.86
N ASP A 293 -11.13 -14.80 8.87
CA ASP A 293 -11.95 -14.77 7.65
C ASP A 293 -12.05 -13.35 7.13
N VAL A 294 -11.40 -13.09 5.98
CA VAL A 294 -11.43 -11.77 5.36
C VAL A 294 -12.79 -11.40 4.79
N PHE A 295 -13.60 -12.40 4.43
CA PHE A 295 -14.94 -12.17 3.87
C PHE A 295 -15.93 -11.72 4.97
N ALA A 296 -15.71 -12.12 6.22
CA ALA A 296 -16.48 -11.64 7.37
C ALA A 296 -16.28 -10.13 7.64
N LEU A 297 -15.20 -9.53 7.11
CA LEU A 297 -14.96 -8.09 7.21
C LEU A 297 -15.82 -7.26 6.22
N ALA A 298 -16.50 -7.92 5.28
CA ALA A 298 -17.36 -7.24 4.33
C ALA A 298 -18.54 -6.56 5.07
N GLY A 299 -18.64 -5.23 4.93
CA GLY A 299 -19.68 -4.44 5.60
C GLY A 299 -19.35 -4.03 7.04
N ASP A 300 -18.16 -4.31 7.56
CA ASP A 300 -17.74 -3.80 8.86
C ASP A 300 -17.69 -2.27 8.87
N ARG A 301 -18.39 -1.67 9.84
CA ARG A 301 -18.52 -0.22 10.05
C ARG A 301 -17.80 0.28 11.29
N SER A 302 -17.09 -0.57 11.99
CA SER A 302 -16.51 -0.27 13.30
C SER A 302 -15.56 0.94 13.31
N VAL A 303 -14.94 1.24 12.18
CA VAL A 303 -13.97 2.33 11.99
C VAL A 303 -14.48 3.49 11.13
N ASP A 304 -15.72 3.44 10.63
CA ASP A 304 -16.27 4.47 9.75
C ASP A 304 -16.27 5.87 10.40
N GLY A 305 -16.58 5.94 11.70
CA GLY A 305 -16.58 7.21 12.43
C GLY A 305 -15.22 7.92 12.40
N ILE A 306 -14.12 7.16 12.44
CA ILE A 306 -12.76 7.70 12.35
C ILE A 306 -12.45 8.11 10.90
N HIS A 307 -12.91 7.34 9.93
CA HIS A 307 -12.63 7.56 8.50
C HIS A 307 -13.48 8.69 7.88
N ARG A 308 -14.48 9.23 8.58
CA ARG A 308 -15.22 10.41 8.11
C ARG A 308 -14.31 11.59 7.81
N GLN A 309 -13.24 11.76 8.59
CA GLN A 309 -12.23 12.80 8.39
C GLN A 309 -11.54 12.75 7.01
N LEU A 310 -11.55 11.58 6.33
CA LEU A 310 -11.00 11.44 4.97
C LEU A 310 -11.74 12.25 3.93
N TYR A 311 -12.97 12.62 4.20
CA TYR A 311 -13.83 13.40 3.31
C TYR A 311 -13.86 14.90 3.66
N GLU A 312 -13.14 15.27 4.71
CA GLU A 312 -12.97 16.67 5.10
C GLU A 312 -11.80 17.29 4.32
N HIS A 313 -11.88 18.57 4.02
CA HIS A 313 -10.80 19.33 3.36
C HIS A 313 -10.28 18.77 2.02
N LEU A 314 -11.11 18.02 1.26
CA LEU A 314 -10.70 17.38 0.00
C LEU A 314 -10.07 18.37 -0.99
N ALA A 315 -10.63 19.59 -1.08
CA ALA A 315 -10.10 20.61 -1.99
C ALA A 315 -8.67 21.01 -1.60
N GLY A 316 -8.42 21.37 -0.33
CA GLY A 316 -7.10 21.76 0.15
C GLY A 316 -6.07 20.64 0.02
N GLN A 317 -6.49 19.40 0.27
CA GLN A 317 -5.61 18.23 0.25
C GLN A 317 -5.26 17.73 -1.15
N PHE A 318 -6.11 17.93 -2.19
CA PHE A 318 -6.00 17.20 -3.45
C PHE A 318 -6.05 18.05 -4.73
N TRP A 319 -6.23 19.38 -4.66
CA TRP A 319 -6.46 20.22 -5.84
C TRP A 319 -5.30 20.22 -6.85
N LEU A 320 -4.04 20.06 -6.41
CA LEU A 320 -2.90 20.00 -7.32
C LEU A 320 -2.92 18.75 -8.20
N ALA A 321 -3.51 17.65 -7.74
CA ALA A 321 -3.65 16.44 -8.54
C ALA A 321 -4.61 16.65 -9.74
N LEU A 322 -5.54 17.62 -9.62
CA LEU A 322 -6.48 17.95 -10.70
C LEU A 322 -5.77 18.52 -11.95
N LEU A 323 -4.51 18.95 -11.84
CA LEU A 323 -3.67 19.28 -12.99
C LEU A 323 -3.53 18.09 -13.96
N GLY A 324 -3.79 16.88 -13.51
CA GLY A 324 -3.86 15.69 -14.36
C GLY A 324 -5.15 15.54 -15.19
N LEU A 325 -6.23 16.26 -14.87
CA LEU A 325 -7.51 16.16 -15.58
C LEU A 325 -7.42 16.44 -17.09
N PRO A 326 -6.69 17.48 -17.58
CA PRO A 326 -6.55 17.69 -19.01
C PRO A 326 -5.88 16.52 -19.73
N ALA A 327 -4.87 15.90 -19.11
CA ALA A 327 -4.20 14.74 -19.67
C ALA A 327 -5.11 13.51 -19.68
N LEU A 328 -5.86 13.28 -18.62
CA LEU A 328 -6.84 12.18 -18.53
C LEU A 328 -7.97 12.37 -19.56
N TRP A 329 -8.46 13.60 -19.71
CA TRP A 329 -9.49 13.94 -20.72
C TRP A 329 -9.00 13.71 -22.15
N LEU A 330 -7.74 14.06 -22.48
CA LEU A 330 -7.14 13.75 -23.78
C LEU A 330 -7.09 12.24 -24.05
N ARG A 331 -6.84 11.44 -23.04
CA ARG A 331 -6.87 9.97 -23.14
C ARG A 331 -8.29 9.46 -23.38
N TRP A 332 -9.26 10.00 -22.63
CA TRP A 332 -10.68 9.68 -22.84
C TRP A 332 -11.13 10.00 -24.28
N ARG A 333 -10.77 11.19 -24.81
CA ARG A 333 -11.10 11.57 -26.21
C ARG A 333 -10.48 10.66 -27.28
N ARG A 334 -9.28 10.13 -27.02
CA ARG A 334 -8.61 9.20 -27.95
C ARG A 334 -9.25 7.82 -27.97
N GLY A 335 -9.93 7.41 -26.92
CA GLY A 335 -10.58 6.11 -26.81
C GLY A 335 -11.51 6.05 -25.60
N PRO A 336 -12.72 6.64 -25.69
CA PRO A 336 -13.67 6.58 -24.59
C PRO A 336 -13.93 5.14 -24.17
N TRP A 337 -13.93 4.89 -22.86
CA TRP A 337 -14.12 3.56 -22.25
C TRP A 337 -13.07 2.49 -22.63
N ARG A 338 -11.94 2.89 -23.23
CA ARG A 338 -10.84 2.00 -23.66
C ARG A 338 -9.53 2.26 -22.93
N ASP A 339 -9.43 3.37 -22.25
CA ASP A 339 -8.23 3.70 -21.50
C ASP A 339 -8.37 3.26 -20.04
N PRO A 340 -7.50 2.37 -19.54
CA PRO A 340 -7.62 1.86 -18.17
C PRO A 340 -7.45 2.92 -17.10
N LEU A 341 -6.69 4.01 -17.34
CA LEU A 341 -6.57 5.08 -16.37
C LEU A 341 -7.87 5.88 -16.24
N VAL A 342 -8.59 6.07 -17.35
CA VAL A 342 -9.91 6.73 -17.35
C VAL A 342 -10.93 5.87 -16.61
N LEU A 343 -10.96 4.56 -16.91
CA LEU A 343 -11.88 3.64 -16.24
C LEU A 343 -11.56 3.51 -14.75
N LEU A 344 -10.29 3.40 -14.38
CA LEU A 344 -9.87 3.33 -12.98
C LEU A 344 -10.29 4.57 -12.21
N PHE A 345 -10.01 5.77 -12.76
CA PHE A 345 -10.43 7.01 -12.12
C PHE A 345 -11.92 7.08 -11.90
N ALA A 346 -12.72 6.72 -12.91
CA ALA A 346 -14.18 6.71 -12.81
C ALA A 346 -14.67 5.72 -11.75
N LEU A 347 -14.14 4.49 -11.74
CA LEU A 347 -14.54 3.46 -10.78
C LEU A 347 -14.14 3.83 -9.34
N ASP A 348 -12.93 4.36 -9.14
CA ASP A 348 -12.49 4.82 -7.82
C ASP A 348 -13.33 5.99 -7.32
N CYS A 349 -13.65 6.99 -8.17
CA CYS A 349 -14.55 8.09 -7.82
C CYS A 349 -15.95 7.57 -7.44
N LEU A 350 -16.48 6.57 -8.16
CA LEU A 350 -17.76 5.97 -7.81
C LEU A 350 -17.73 5.28 -6.45
N LEU A 351 -16.64 4.54 -6.14
CA LEU A 351 -16.50 3.89 -4.85
C LEU A 351 -16.34 4.91 -3.70
N VAL A 352 -15.58 5.98 -3.89
CA VAL A 352 -15.45 7.08 -2.92
C VAL A 352 -16.80 7.76 -2.70
N ALA A 353 -17.53 8.08 -3.79
CA ALA A 353 -18.86 8.66 -3.70
C ALA A 353 -19.87 7.74 -2.99
N TYR A 354 -19.83 6.44 -3.28
CA TYR A 354 -20.62 5.45 -2.56
C TYR A 354 -20.29 5.46 -1.06
N GLY A 355 -19.02 5.53 -0.69
CA GLY A 355 -18.58 5.62 0.70
C GLY A 355 -19.18 6.81 1.44
N TRP A 356 -19.21 7.97 0.79
CA TRP A 356 -19.84 9.17 1.34
C TRP A 356 -21.36 9.03 1.49
N VAL A 357 -22.05 8.60 0.44
CA VAL A 357 -23.53 8.52 0.42
C VAL A 357 -24.07 7.45 1.35
N SER A 358 -23.38 6.29 1.44
CA SER A 358 -23.78 5.18 2.29
C SER A 358 -23.38 5.33 3.76
N GLY A 359 -22.52 6.31 4.09
CA GLY A 359 -21.89 6.43 5.40
C GLY A 359 -20.79 5.40 5.68
N HIS A 360 -20.39 4.61 4.67
CA HIS A 360 -19.22 3.72 4.73
C HIS A 360 -17.94 4.50 4.44
N TYR A 361 -17.60 5.42 5.33
CA TYR A 361 -16.48 6.35 5.14
C TYR A 361 -15.11 5.69 4.98
N THR A 362 -15.00 4.43 5.35
CA THR A 362 -13.79 3.60 5.15
C THR A 362 -13.33 3.54 3.70
N TYR A 363 -14.25 3.64 2.73
CA TYR A 363 -13.87 3.71 1.31
C TYR A 363 -13.10 4.98 0.92
N GLY A 364 -13.13 6.03 1.71
CA GLY A 364 -12.26 7.20 1.54
C GLY A 364 -10.76 6.90 1.65
N ARG A 365 -10.38 5.76 2.24
CA ARG A 365 -8.98 5.31 2.30
C ARG A 365 -8.35 5.06 0.92
N ILE A 366 -9.15 4.87 -0.14
CA ILE A 366 -8.62 4.70 -1.52
C ILE A 366 -8.32 6.04 -2.20
N LEU A 367 -8.66 7.20 -1.62
CA LEU A 367 -8.43 8.52 -2.22
C LEU A 367 -6.99 8.68 -2.73
N GLY A 368 -6.00 8.19 -1.99
CA GLY A 368 -4.60 8.21 -2.45
C GLY A 368 -4.36 7.46 -3.77
N LEU A 369 -5.06 6.36 -3.99
CA LEU A 369 -4.99 5.59 -5.25
C LEU A 369 -5.87 6.20 -6.35
N THR A 370 -6.96 6.86 -5.99
CA THR A 370 -7.84 7.60 -6.94
C THR A 370 -7.08 8.73 -7.65
N LEU A 371 -6.06 9.33 -7.02
CA LEU A 371 -5.22 10.35 -7.65
C LEU A 371 -4.23 9.79 -8.66
N VAL A 372 -3.83 8.53 -8.54
CA VAL A 372 -2.82 7.90 -9.41
C VAL A 372 -3.15 7.97 -10.90
N PRO A 373 -4.37 7.70 -11.37
CA PRO A 373 -4.73 7.87 -12.78
C PRO A 373 -4.50 9.28 -13.31
N LEU A 374 -4.78 10.31 -12.53
CA LEU A 374 -4.55 11.73 -12.90
C LEU A 374 -3.04 12.01 -13.04
N GLN A 375 -2.28 11.65 -12.02
CA GLN A 375 -0.84 11.87 -11.94
C GLN A 375 -0.08 11.08 -13.03
N PHE A 376 -0.51 9.84 -13.30
CA PHE A 376 0.12 8.99 -14.33
C PHE A 376 -0.29 9.40 -15.75
N ALA A 377 -1.53 9.83 -15.98
CA ALA A 377 -1.94 10.39 -17.26
C ALA A 377 -1.12 11.65 -17.58
N LEU A 378 -0.94 12.55 -16.61
CA LEU A 378 -0.10 13.74 -16.73
C LEU A 378 1.35 13.36 -17.07
N ALA A 379 1.96 12.43 -16.34
CA ALA A 379 3.33 11.98 -16.56
C ALA A 379 3.53 11.38 -17.95
N VAL A 380 2.60 10.55 -18.42
CA VAL A 380 2.65 9.96 -19.76
C VAL A 380 2.52 11.03 -20.83
N GLU A 381 1.67 12.04 -20.64
CA GLU A 381 1.51 13.13 -21.62
C GLU A 381 2.76 14.02 -21.67
N LEU A 382 3.32 14.38 -20.52
CA LEU A 382 4.55 15.22 -20.44
C LEU A 382 5.81 14.48 -20.92
N ALA A 383 5.85 13.16 -20.82
CA ALA A 383 6.97 12.37 -21.35
C ALA A 383 6.96 12.25 -22.88
N ALA A 384 5.97 12.83 -23.58
CA ALA A 384 5.92 12.79 -25.04
C ALA A 384 7.14 13.47 -25.69
N PRO A 385 7.57 12.99 -26.89
CA PRO A 385 8.69 13.60 -27.61
C PRO A 385 8.48 15.08 -27.89
N ARG A 386 9.57 15.84 -27.90
CA ARG A 386 9.60 17.26 -28.34
C ARG A 386 9.64 17.33 -29.87
N PRO A 387 9.18 18.45 -30.50
CA PRO A 387 8.70 19.67 -29.88
C PRO A 387 7.30 19.58 -29.33
N TRP A 388 7.05 20.22 -28.16
CA TRP A 388 5.73 20.30 -27.56
C TRP A 388 4.91 21.44 -28.16
N GLY A 389 3.63 21.18 -28.43
CA GLY A 389 2.65 22.23 -28.73
C GLY A 389 2.40 23.17 -27.54
N ARG A 390 1.75 24.32 -27.79
CA ARG A 390 1.48 25.35 -26.75
C ARG A 390 0.76 24.78 -25.53
N ALA A 391 -0.30 24.00 -25.73
CA ALA A 391 -1.09 23.40 -24.64
C ALA A 391 -0.25 22.47 -23.74
N ARG A 392 0.64 21.64 -24.33
CA ARG A 392 1.50 20.74 -23.54
C ARG A 392 2.60 21.52 -22.80
N ARG A 393 3.11 22.61 -23.38
CA ARG A 393 4.06 23.50 -22.67
C ARG A 393 3.39 24.16 -21.48
N ALA A 394 2.16 24.68 -21.65
CA ALA A 394 1.38 25.26 -20.57
C ALA A 394 1.09 24.23 -19.46
N LEU A 395 0.67 23.02 -19.83
CA LEU A 395 0.44 21.94 -18.87
C LEU A 395 1.71 21.54 -18.11
N GLY A 396 2.85 21.47 -18.81
CA GLY A 396 4.16 21.20 -18.20
C GLY A 396 4.59 22.30 -17.24
N GLY A 397 4.39 23.57 -17.61
CA GLY A 397 4.61 24.72 -16.72
C GLY A 397 3.72 24.70 -15.49
N ALA A 398 2.42 24.46 -15.67
CA ALA A 398 1.47 24.35 -14.56
C ALA A 398 1.85 23.18 -13.61
N ALA A 399 2.24 22.02 -14.15
CA ALA A 399 2.66 20.88 -13.35
C ALA A 399 3.96 21.17 -12.56
N ALA A 400 4.93 21.89 -13.17
CA ALA A 400 6.15 22.29 -12.49
C ALA A 400 5.86 23.29 -11.36
N VAL A 401 5.03 24.31 -11.62
CA VAL A 401 4.61 25.27 -10.59
C VAL A 401 3.84 24.56 -9.49
N GLY A 402 2.88 23.68 -9.84
CA GLY A 402 2.14 22.89 -8.87
C GLY A 402 3.03 22.00 -7.99
N ALA A 403 4.04 21.37 -8.58
CA ALA A 403 5.01 20.57 -7.83
C ALA A 403 5.85 21.44 -6.86
N CYS A 404 6.28 22.64 -7.29
CA CYS A 404 6.95 23.60 -6.40
C CYS A 404 6.04 24.08 -5.27
N VAL A 405 4.79 24.43 -5.58
CA VAL A 405 3.79 24.81 -4.56
C VAL A 405 3.58 23.69 -3.56
N GLY A 406 3.28 22.45 -4.02
CA GLY A 406 3.08 21.29 -3.14
C GLY A 406 4.31 21.00 -2.29
N PHE A 407 5.53 21.12 -2.87
CA PHE A 407 6.77 20.94 -2.12
C PHE A 407 6.92 21.99 -1.02
N LEU A 408 6.79 23.28 -1.35
CA LEU A 408 7.03 24.38 -0.42
C LEU A 408 5.96 24.51 0.67
N THR A 409 4.72 24.07 0.41
CA THR A 409 3.64 24.17 1.40
C THR A 409 3.57 22.97 2.34
N VAL A 410 3.65 21.74 1.82
CA VAL A 410 3.39 20.52 2.61
C VAL A 410 4.50 19.48 2.51
N GLN A 411 5.06 19.26 1.30
CA GLN A 411 5.87 18.07 1.08
C GLN A 411 7.35 18.25 1.47
N GLY A 412 7.84 19.49 1.52
CA GLY A 412 9.27 19.80 1.71
C GLY A 412 9.82 19.35 3.05
N GLY A 413 9.09 19.56 4.14
CA GLY A 413 9.51 19.16 5.47
C GLY A 413 9.62 17.64 5.68
N ALA A 414 9.08 16.84 4.73
CA ALA A 414 9.30 15.40 4.71
C ALA A 414 10.78 15.03 4.50
N VAL A 415 11.53 15.85 3.75
CA VAL A 415 12.91 15.56 3.32
C VAL A 415 13.90 16.63 3.72
N VAL A 416 13.43 17.81 4.14
CA VAL A 416 14.25 18.89 4.68
C VAL A 416 14.08 18.91 6.21
N PRO A 417 15.10 18.50 6.99
CA PRO A 417 15.02 18.54 8.44
C PRO A 417 14.79 19.97 8.95
N GLY A 418 14.00 20.15 10.02
CA GLY A 418 13.70 21.47 10.60
C GLY A 418 14.93 22.30 10.96
N ALA A 419 16.04 21.66 11.36
CA ALA A 419 17.31 22.34 11.63
C ALA A 419 17.97 22.96 10.39
N LEU A 420 17.61 22.50 9.18
CA LEU A 420 18.14 23.00 7.90
C LEU A 420 17.07 23.76 7.11
N ASP A 421 15.93 24.04 7.71
CA ASP A 421 14.77 24.66 7.06
C ASP A 421 14.84 26.19 7.18
N PRO A 422 15.09 26.91 6.06
CA PRO A 422 15.19 28.37 6.08
C PRO A 422 13.83 29.07 5.94
N VAL A 423 12.76 28.35 5.59
CA VAL A 423 11.48 28.92 5.17
C VAL A 423 10.28 28.50 6.02
N GLY A 424 10.48 27.64 7.03
CA GLY A 424 9.41 27.19 7.92
C GLY A 424 8.49 26.14 7.28
N LEU A 425 9.08 25.12 6.65
CA LEU A 425 8.34 24.00 6.04
C LEU A 425 7.55 23.21 7.11
N GLU A 426 6.39 22.75 6.74
CA GLU A 426 5.60 21.87 7.62
C GLU A 426 6.36 20.57 7.91
N GLN A 427 6.65 20.30 9.17
CA GLN A 427 7.41 19.12 9.60
C GLN A 427 6.49 17.93 9.90
N PRO A 428 6.97 16.67 9.75
CA PRO A 428 6.25 15.49 10.19
C PRO A 428 5.93 15.54 11.68
N SER A 429 4.81 14.92 12.09
CA SER A 429 4.44 14.85 13.50
C SER A 429 5.46 14.04 14.31
N ILE A 430 5.88 14.57 15.45
CA ILE A 430 6.76 13.89 16.39
C ILE A 430 5.92 13.08 17.37
N TRP A 431 6.23 11.80 17.51
CA TRP A 431 5.60 10.92 18.49
C TRP A 431 6.59 10.53 19.58
N PRO A 432 6.18 10.57 20.86
CA PRO A 432 7.06 10.23 21.96
C PRO A 432 7.37 8.74 21.99
N SER A 433 8.58 8.40 22.43
CA SER A 433 8.99 7.01 22.66
C SER A 433 8.57 6.54 24.04
N TYR A 434 8.02 5.33 24.13
CA TYR A 434 7.65 4.70 25.41
C TYR A 434 8.63 3.61 25.86
N ALA A 435 9.81 3.56 25.27
CA ALA A 435 10.88 2.65 25.67
C ALA A 435 11.27 2.85 27.16
N TRP A 436 11.18 4.08 27.67
CA TRP A 436 11.45 4.42 29.06
C TRP A 436 10.49 3.73 30.04
N ALA A 437 9.22 3.57 29.69
CA ALA A 437 8.23 2.86 30.51
C ALA A 437 8.33 1.35 30.30
N ALA A 438 8.47 0.92 29.06
CA ALA A 438 8.48 -0.50 28.68
C ALA A 438 9.61 -1.29 29.35
N ARG A 439 10.76 -0.69 29.63
CA ARG A 439 11.87 -1.37 30.35
C ARG A 439 11.53 -1.84 31.77
N HIS A 440 10.48 -1.27 32.38
CA HIS A 440 10.03 -1.63 33.72
C HIS A 440 8.89 -2.66 33.69
N ILE A 441 8.22 -2.84 32.54
CA ILE A 441 7.03 -3.66 32.38
C ILE A 441 7.42 -4.96 31.68
N LYS A 442 7.10 -6.11 32.25
CA LYS A 442 7.33 -7.39 31.58
C LYS A 442 6.36 -7.57 30.42
N LYS A 443 6.80 -8.26 29.37
CA LYS A 443 5.93 -8.60 28.24
C LYS A 443 4.69 -9.36 28.72
N GLY A 444 3.51 -8.96 28.28
CA GLY A 444 2.22 -9.53 28.69
C GLY A 444 1.66 -9.01 30.02
N GLU A 445 2.38 -8.16 30.77
CA GLU A 445 1.76 -7.47 31.90
C GLU A 445 0.79 -6.40 31.40
N VAL A 446 -0.33 -6.26 32.12
CA VAL A 446 -1.43 -5.39 31.71
C VAL A 446 -1.26 -3.99 32.31
N VAL A 447 -1.47 -2.99 31.45
CA VAL A 447 -1.35 -1.56 31.78
C VAL A 447 -2.72 -0.88 31.63
N ILE A 448 -3.12 -0.10 32.61
CA ILE A 448 -4.15 0.93 32.49
C ILE A 448 -3.47 2.22 32.08
N SER A 449 -3.92 2.83 31.00
CA SER A 449 -3.32 4.08 30.49
C SER A 449 -4.39 5.08 30.11
N ASP A 450 -4.07 6.37 30.32
CA ASP A 450 -4.81 7.48 29.76
C ASP A 450 -4.00 8.14 28.64
N GLY A 451 -4.55 9.21 28.06
CA GLY A 451 -3.89 9.97 27.00
C GLY A 451 -4.05 9.40 25.61
N HIS A 452 -3.30 10.00 24.67
CA HIS A 452 -3.41 9.70 23.24
C HIS A 452 -2.29 8.78 22.74
N PHE A 453 -1.06 9.03 23.15
CA PHE A 453 0.13 8.39 22.57
C PHE A 453 0.44 7.04 23.22
N ALA A 454 0.39 6.97 24.56
CA ALA A 454 0.79 5.79 25.31
C ALA A 454 0.02 4.52 24.91
N PRO A 455 -1.34 4.49 24.88
CA PRO A 455 -2.07 3.29 24.53
C PRO A 455 -1.92 2.88 23.04
N ARG A 456 -1.41 3.79 22.19
CA ARG A 456 -1.10 3.48 20.79
C ARG A 456 0.29 2.91 20.58
N SER A 457 1.22 3.23 21.46
CA SER A 457 2.64 2.90 21.29
C SER A 457 3.13 1.77 22.20
N LEU A 458 2.66 1.73 23.44
CA LEU A 458 3.17 0.82 24.46
C LEU A 458 3.03 -0.67 24.11
N PRO A 459 1.91 -1.14 23.52
CA PRO A 459 1.77 -2.56 23.15
C PRO A 459 2.86 -3.07 22.21
N GLY A 460 3.44 -2.19 21.37
CA GLY A 460 4.54 -2.52 20.47
C GLY A 460 5.83 -2.94 21.15
N TYR A 461 5.97 -2.68 22.46
CA TYR A 461 7.08 -3.15 23.29
C TYR A 461 6.79 -4.47 24.03
N GLY A 462 5.54 -4.97 23.93
CA GLY A 462 5.14 -6.25 24.51
C GLY A 462 4.11 -6.23 25.63
N PRO A 463 3.88 -5.12 26.39
CA PRO A 463 2.79 -5.03 27.34
C PRO A 463 1.41 -5.18 26.71
N ASP A 464 0.41 -5.53 27.54
CA ASP A 464 -1.00 -5.56 27.19
C ASP A 464 -1.72 -4.32 27.75
N LEU A 465 -2.78 -3.88 27.12
CA LEU A 465 -3.69 -2.86 27.65
C LEU A 465 -4.91 -3.51 28.33
N ALA A 466 -5.38 -2.92 29.41
CA ALA A 466 -6.66 -3.30 30.00
C ALA A 466 -7.82 -3.10 29.01
N ALA A 467 -7.76 -2.04 28.21
CA ALA A 467 -8.75 -1.76 27.17
C ALA A 467 -8.06 -1.41 25.84
N PRO A 468 -8.27 -2.21 24.76
CA PRO A 468 -7.82 -1.88 23.42
C PRO A 468 -8.50 -0.62 22.89
N ILE A 469 -7.72 0.27 22.27
CA ILE A 469 -8.25 1.52 21.73
C ILE A 469 -8.93 1.37 20.36
N TRP A 470 -8.46 0.42 19.54
CA TRP A 470 -9.01 0.16 18.23
C TRP A 470 -10.00 -1.00 18.25
N PRO A 471 -11.08 -0.92 17.46
CA PRO A 471 -11.91 -2.09 17.18
C PRO A 471 -11.08 -3.20 16.51
N ASP A 472 -11.35 -4.43 16.91
CA ASP A 472 -10.75 -5.63 16.32
C ASP A 472 -11.79 -6.76 16.37
N PRO A 473 -12.10 -7.44 15.25
CA PRO A 473 -13.08 -8.55 15.22
C PRO A 473 -12.76 -9.72 16.17
N ALA A 474 -11.50 -9.86 16.61
CA ALA A 474 -11.13 -10.83 17.64
C ALA A 474 -11.68 -10.47 19.03
N LEU A 475 -12.23 -9.28 19.21
CA LEU A 475 -12.83 -8.82 20.45
C LEU A 475 -14.22 -8.24 20.19
N ASP A 476 -15.24 -8.79 20.84
CA ASP A 476 -16.60 -8.27 20.76
C ASP A 476 -16.64 -6.77 21.13
N GLU A 477 -17.33 -5.97 20.33
CA GLU A 477 -17.35 -4.50 20.46
C GLU A 477 -18.04 -4.05 21.76
N ARG A 478 -18.97 -4.86 22.33
CA ARG A 478 -19.61 -4.56 23.61
C ARG A 478 -18.59 -4.75 24.74
N GLU A 479 -17.80 -5.83 24.66
CA GLU A 479 -16.72 -6.08 25.61
C GLU A 479 -15.64 -4.98 25.52
N ARG A 480 -15.23 -4.57 24.32
CA ARG A 480 -14.29 -3.46 24.15
C ARG A 480 -14.81 -2.16 24.77
N LYS A 481 -16.08 -1.81 24.51
CA LYS A 481 -16.72 -0.64 25.10
C LYS A 481 -16.82 -0.74 26.63
N ARG A 482 -17.13 -1.92 27.16
CA ARG A 482 -17.13 -2.17 28.60
C ARG A 482 -15.75 -1.92 29.20
N ARG A 483 -14.67 -2.48 28.61
CA ARG A 483 -13.31 -2.27 29.07
C ARG A 483 -12.91 -0.80 29.05
N LEU A 484 -13.27 -0.07 28.01
CA LEU A 484 -13.04 1.38 27.93
C LEU A 484 -13.82 2.16 29.00
N ALA A 485 -15.05 1.75 29.32
CA ALA A 485 -15.84 2.35 30.39
C ALA A 485 -15.21 2.06 31.77
N ASP A 486 -14.79 0.82 32.02
CA ASP A 486 -14.12 0.43 33.27
C ASP A 486 -12.79 1.18 33.48
N VAL A 487 -11.99 1.34 32.41
CA VAL A 487 -10.76 2.15 32.47
C VAL A 487 -11.07 3.61 32.75
N ARG A 488 -12.12 4.18 32.17
CA ARG A 488 -12.56 5.55 32.46
C ARG A 488 -13.02 5.69 33.91
N ALA A 489 -13.77 4.73 34.40
CA ALA A 489 -14.20 4.68 35.80
C ALA A 489 -12.99 4.60 36.74
N TYR A 490 -12.03 3.71 36.48
CA TYR A 490 -10.77 3.64 37.24
C TYR A 490 -10.05 4.98 37.32
N LEU A 491 -9.99 5.71 36.20
CA LEU A 491 -9.27 7.00 36.07
C LEU A 491 -10.10 8.20 36.53
N SER A 492 -11.35 8.00 36.98
CA SER A 492 -12.20 9.07 37.51
C SER A 492 -11.69 9.56 38.87
N VAL A 493 -11.77 10.87 39.08
CA VAL A 493 -11.42 11.49 40.38
C VAL A 493 -12.38 11.10 41.49
N THR A 494 -13.59 10.65 41.14
CA THR A 494 -14.62 10.22 42.09
C THR A 494 -14.57 8.74 42.42
N SER A 495 -13.70 7.97 41.74
CA SER A 495 -13.58 6.53 41.93
C SER A 495 -13.03 6.20 43.32
N THR A 496 -13.67 5.30 44.01
CA THR A 496 -13.23 4.77 45.31
C THR A 496 -12.08 3.78 45.13
N ARG A 497 -11.28 3.56 46.18
CA ARG A 497 -10.23 2.54 46.17
C ARG A 497 -10.77 1.15 45.86
N ALA A 498 -11.96 0.82 46.39
CA ALA A 498 -12.61 -0.47 46.19
C ALA A 498 -12.95 -0.68 44.70
N GLU A 499 -13.55 0.32 44.04
CA GLU A 499 -13.87 0.28 42.60
C GLU A 499 -12.60 0.13 41.76
N ARG A 500 -11.56 0.91 42.02
CA ARG A 500 -10.28 0.80 41.31
C ARG A 500 -9.65 -0.59 41.49
N THR A 501 -9.64 -1.12 42.70
CA THR A 501 -9.15 -2.47 42.97
C THR A 501 -9.95 -3.54 42.20
N ALA A 502 -11.27 -3.39 42.12
CA ALA A 502 -12.12 -4.30 41.37
C ALA A 502 -11.80 -4.31 39.89
N VAL A 503 -11.57 -3.12 39.27
CA VAL A 503 -11.16 -2.98 37.86
C VAL A 503 -9.76 -3.57 37.64
N ALA A 504 -8.80 -3.24 38.50
CA ALA A 504 -7.44 -3.75 38.40
C ALA A 504 -7.39 -5.30 38.46
N ARG A 505 -8.16 -5.89 39.37
CA ARG A 505 -8.28 -7.35 39.50
C ARG A 505 -8.96 -7.98 38.27
N ARG A 506 -10.06 -7.39 37.79
CA ARG A 506 -10.78 -7.87 36.61
C ARG A 506 -9.90 -8.03 35.39
N TYR A 507 -9.01 -7.07 35.16
CA TYR A 507 -8.15 -7.04 33.97
C TYR A 507 -6.70 -7.44 34.28
N HIS A 508 -6.40 -7.95 35.48
CA HIS A 508 -5.05 -8.30 35.94
C HIS A 508 -4.05 -7.13 35.74
N ALA A 509 -4.54 -5.89 35.84
CA ALA A 509 -3.71 -4.71 35.64
C ALA A 509 -2.72 -4.54 36.80
N ARG A 510 -1.45 -4.41 36.44
CA ARG A 510 -0.35 -4.21 37.39
C ARG A 510 0.31 -2.84 37.28
N TRP A 511 0.01 -2.13 36.20
CA TRP A 511 0.69 -0.89 35.87
C TRP A 511 -0.31 0.19 35.49
N LEU A 512 0.06 1.43 35.83
CA LEU A 512 -0.58 2.67 35.41
C LEU A 512 0.42 3.49 34.61
N LEU A 513 0.03 3.93 33.44
CA LEU A 513 0.78 4.92 32.68
C LEU A 513 -0.09 6.14 32.47
N LEU A 514 0.16 7.19 33.23
CA LEU A 514 -0.72 8.34 33.40
C LEU A 514 -0.08 9.60 32.81
N THR A 515 -0.90 10.43 32.19
CA THR A 515 -0.51 11.78 31.79
C THR A 515 -0.23 12.64 33.04
N ARG A 516 0.57 13.69 32.87
CA ARG A 516 0.96 14.63 33.96
C ARG A 516 -0.22 15.27 34.69
N TRP A 517 -1.40 15.25 34.09
CA TRP A 517 -2.61 15.86 34.66
C TRP A 517 -3.40 14.91 35.57
N LYS A 518 -3.07 13.63 35.57
CA LYS A 518 -3.75 12.62 36.39
C LYS A 518 -2.98 12.37 37.67
N ARG A 519 -3.69 12.36 38.80
CA ARG A 519 -3.10 11.98 40.09
C ARG A 519 -2.88 10.47 40.12
N VAL A 520 -1.75 10.07 40.64
CA VAL A 520 -1.46 8.67 40.94
C VAL A 520 -2.31 8.25 42.12
N PRO A 521 -3.14 7.17 42.02
CA PRO A 521 -3.92 6.68 43.14
C PRO A 521 -3.04 6.23 44.31
N GLU A 522 -3.59 6.28 45.53
CA GLU A 522 -2.88 5.93 46.77
C GLU A 522 -2.37 4.48 46.80
N GLU A 523 -3.08 3.56 46.13
CA GLU A 523 -2.72 2.15 45.99
C GLU A 523 -1.59 1.90 44.96
N ALA A 524 -1.07 2.93 44.31
CA ALA A 524 -0.04 2.76 43.29
C ALA A 524 1.24 3.53 43.67
N VAL A 525 2.40 2.93 43.42
CA VAL A 525 3.71 3.49 43.72
C VAL A 525 4.38 3.93 42.41
N VAL A 526 4.81 5.17 42.35
CA VAL A 526 5.56 5.72 41.20
C VAL A 526 6.89 5.00 41.04
N VAL A 527 7.14 4.46 39.85
CA VAL A 527 8.36 3.73 39.49
C VAL A 527 9.27 4.55 38.58
N ALA A 528 8.68 5.28 37.64
CA ALA A 528 9.41 6.07 36.66
C ALA A 528 8.54 7.22 36.11
N TRP A 529 9.18 8.20 35.49
CA TRP A 529 8.51 9.31 34.81
C TRP A 529 9.30 9.77 33.59
N SER A 530 8.59 10.31 32.60
CA SER A 530 9.20 10.87 31.40
C SER A 530 9.50 12.35 31.58
N ARG A 531 10.74 12.75 31.34
CA ARG A 531 11.11 14.19 31.29
C ARG A 531 10.53 14.90 30.06
N GLU A 532 10.31 14.17 28.97
CA GLU A 532 9.83 14.70 27.70
C GLU A 532 8.33 15.01 27.76
N THR A 533 7.51 14.03 28.23
CA THR A 533 6.04 14.14 28.21
C THR A 533 5.44 14.50 29.57
N GLY A 534 6.19 14.36 30.64
CA GLY A 534 5.70 14.49 32.02
C GLY A 534 4.80 13.32 32.47
N GLU A 535 4.72 12.26 31.67
CA GLU A 535 3.93 11.06 32.00
C GLU A 535 4.61 10.25 33.11
N VAL A 536 3.79 9.59 33.92
CA VAL A 536 4.19 8.85 35.11
C VAL A 536 3.84 7.37 34.94
N LEU A 537 4.82 6.50 35.17
CA LEU A 537 4.63 5.07 35.31
C LEU A 537 4.54 4.71 36.79
N ALA A 538 3.43 4.08 37.20
CA ALA A 538 3.25 3.61 38.57
C ALA A 538 2.85 2.13 38.58
N ARG A 539 3.25 1.41 39.62
CA ARG A 539 2.89 0.01 39.88
C ARG A 539 1.73 -0.05 40.85
N ILE A 540 0.69 -0.79 40.50
CA ILE A 540 -0.46 -1.06 41.37
C ILE A 540 -0.02 -2.10 42.42
N GLY A 541 -0.27 -1.79 43.71
CA GLY A 541 0.06 -2.65 44.86
C GLY A 541 -0.90 -3.81 45.07
#